data_1d37d38ada2eb59410d43429535028cb
#
_entry.id   1d37d38ada2eb59410d43429535028cb
#
_cell.length_a   1.000
_cell.length_b   1.000
_cell.length_c   1.000
_cell.angle_alpha   90.00
_cell.angle_beta   90.00
_cell.angle_gamma   90.00
#
_symmetry.space_group_name_H-M   'P 1'
#
loop_
_entity.id
_entity.type
_entity.pdbx_description
1 polymer ?
#
loop_
_entity_poly.entity_id
_entity_poly.type
_entity_poly.pdbx_seq_one_letter_code
_entity_poly.pdbx_strand_id
1 'polypeptide(L)'
;MKTTRGEIYFIRELETGAFSPFTKIGLISYDKDRSSSDRLPEHQTGNPRKLVISHYVATDCVNAVETYMHRKYAKLRGLGEWFRFDEALLAEAIGFCEQLASRFAGEVAVLELSKTLKDSTSDGIVVEPSDEAKQWFSKYVVSSSLIHECDNLEAMYEELIREAELAGEDTSRNATNRTAERSEFKEKEFKEKYGELWTKYAQSVTTISGRFMPEKFDKGDNEMVSDLPDFVSLRDRFSQIFNGTEQHSSKLELLKNCYLELLGFSKEATVEKEIAEAHLKVLCGTSDGITGICKWKRAEKTTFSLDKKSLEANHPSEFKEFQVTKTVESQVKEKAQGALDS
;
A
#
# COMPACT_ATOMS: atom_id res chain seq x y z
N MET A 1 1.08 -7.92 5.27
CA MET A 1 -0.14 -7.99 4.40
C MET A 1 -1.36 -8.32 5.25
N LYS A 2 -2.49 -7.65 5.00
CA LYS A 2 -3.76 -7.97 5.68
C LYS A 2 -4.50 -9.03 4.87
N THR A 3 -4.86 -10.13 5.52
CA THR A 3 -5.81 -11.10 4.97
C THR A 3 -7.19 -10.45 5.00
N THR A 4 -7.76 -10.17 3.85
CA THR A 4 -9.08 -9.57 3.70
C THR A 4 -9.86 -10.40 2.70
N ARG A 5 -10.91 -11.09 3.18
CA ARG A 5 -11.80 -11.87 2.32
C ARG A 5 -12.66 -10.96 1.48
N GLY A 6 -12.84 -11.34 0.24
CA GLY A 6 -13.65 -10.57 -0.69
C GLY A 6 -13.65 -11.18 -2.08
N GLU A 7 -14.00 -10.40 -3.06
CA GLU A 7 -13.97 -10.78 -4.47
C GLU A 7 -13.40 -9.67 -5.35
N ILE A 8 -12.70 -10.09 -6.39
CA ILE A 8 -12.33 -9.25 -7.53
C ILE A 8 -13.45 -9.38 -8.55
N TYR A 9 -14.01 -8.28 -8.98
CA TYR A 9 -15.06 -8.26 -9.97
C TYR A 9 -14.59 -7.66 -11.29
N PHE A 10 -15.18 -8.17 -12.39
CA PHE A 10 -15.00 -7.69 -13.75
C PHE A 10 -16.34 -7.13 -14.23
N ILE A 11 -16.46 -5.80 -14.30
CA ILE A 11 -17.64 -5.10 -14.80
C ILE A 11 -17.41 -4.68 -16.24
N ARG A 12 -18.37 -4.94 -17.11
CA ARG A 12 -18.35 -4.57 -18.54
C ARG A 12 -19.51 -3.68 -18.89
N GLU A 13 -19.31 -2.82 -19.88
CA GLU A 13 -20.37 -2.01 -20.48
C GLU A 13 -21.05 -2.80 -21.58
N LEU A 14 -22.38 -2.83 -21.55
CA LEU A 14 -23.22 -3.41 -22.60
C LEU A 14 -23.86 -2.29 -23.44
N GLU A 15 -23.53 -2.23 -24.72
CA GLU A 15 -24.05 -1.25 -25.66
C GLU A 15 -24.66 -1.99 -26.87
N THR A 16 -25.95 -1.73 -27.16
CA THR A 16 -26.67 -2.30 -28.32
C THR A 16 -26.57 -3.84 -28.49
N GLY A 17 -26.47 -4.57 -27.36
CA GLY A 17 -26.35 -6.02 -27.32
C GLY A 17 -24.94 -6.59 -27.44
N ALA A 18 -23.93 -5.76 -27.57
CA ALA A 18 -22.52 -6.15 -27.56
C ALA A 18 -21.76 -5.54 -26.36
N PHE A 19 -20.74 -6.21 -25.89
CA PHE A 19 -19.86 -5.64 -24.86
C PHE A 19 -18.85 -4.69 -25.48
N SER A 20 -18.64 -3.54 -24.80
CA SER A 20 -17.53 -2.66 -25.14
C SER A 20 -16.19 -3.34 -24.81
N PRO A 21 -15.08 -2.90 -25.40
CA PRO A 21 -13.75 -3.45 -25.06
C PRO A 21 -13.26 -3.04 -23.66
N PHE A 22 -14.04 -2.25 -22.95
CA PHE A 22 -13.64 -1.77 -21.62
C PHE A 22 -14.20 -2.66 -20.51
N THR A 23 -13.31 -3.08 -19.62
CA THR A 23 -13.64 -3.87 -18.44
C THR A 23 -13.08 -3.17 -17.21
N LYS A 24 -13.91 -2.90 -16.22
CA LYS A 24 -13.47 -2.42 -14.91
C LYS A 24 -13.06 -3.61 -14.06
N ILE A 25 -11.84 -3.55 -13.50
CA ILE A 25 -11.37 -4.48 -12.48
C ILE A 25 -11.39 -3.75 -11.14
N GLY A 26 -12.11 -4.28 -10.18
CA GLY A 26 -12.16 -3.71 -8.83
C GLY A 26 -12.37 -4.79 -7.78
N LEU A 27 -12.33 -4.39 -6.53
CA LEU A 27 -12.52 -5.29 -5.39
C LEU A 27 -13.71 -4.89 -4.52
N ILE A 28 -14.23 -5.88 -3.80
CA ILE A 28 -15.06 -5.64 -2.61
C ILE A 28 -14.62 -6.57 -1.49
N SER A 29 -14.55 -6.01 -0.27
CA SER A 29 -14.32 -6.77 0.96
C SER A 29 -15.64 -7.23 1.57
N TYR A 30 -15.69 -8.46 2.08
CA TYR A 30 -16.85 -8.99 2.81
C TYR A 30 -16.97 -8.46 4.25
N ASP A 31 -16.05 -7.61 4.71
CA ASP A 31 -16.07 -7.05 6.07
C ASP A 31 -17.37 -6.27 6.40
N LYS A 32 -18.17 -5.92 5.39
CA LYS A 32 -19.42 -5.16 5.51
C LYS A 32 -20.65 -5.92 4.99
N ASP A 33 -20.58 -7.24 4.90
CA ASP A 33 -21.63 -8.09 4.33
C ASP A 33 -22.10 -7.63 2.92
N ARG A 34 -21.14 -7.17 2.10
CA ARG A 34 -21.37 -6.67 0.73
C ARG A 34 -20.74 -7.58 -0.30
N SER A 35 -21.36 -7.64 -1.48
CA SER A 35 -20.89 -8.36 -2.65
C SER A 35 -20.64 -7.42 -3.84
N SER A 36 -20.08 -7.95 -4.93
CA SER A 36 -19.94 -7.19 -6.18
C SER A 36 -21.28 -6.74 -6.74
N SER A 37 -22.37 -7.49 -6.48
CA SER A 37 -23.73 -7.09 -6.86
C SER A 37 -24.17 -5.79 -6.20
N ASP A 38 -23.71 -5.50 -4.96
CA ASP A 38 -24.01 -4.26 -4.26
C ASP A 38 -23.22 -3.07 -4.80
N ARG A 39 -22.06 -3.34 -5.44
CA ARG A 39 -21.22 -2.31 -6.07
C ARG A 39 -21.73 -1.89 -7.44
N LEU A 40 -22.41 -2.79 -8.15
CA LEU A 40 -22.87 -2.53 -9.51
C LEU A 40 -23.78 -1.28 -9.61
N PRO A 41 -24.80 -1.09 -8.76
CA PRO A 41 -25.61 0.13 -8.78
C PRO A 41 -24.82 1.41 -8.52
N GLU A 42 -23.79 1.35 -7.64
CA GLU A 42 -22.93 2.50 -7.36
C GLU A 42 -22.16 2.93 -8.62
N HIS A 43 -21.63 1.97 -9.38
CA HIS A 43 -20.95 2.23 -10.64
C HIS A 43 -21.89 2.59 -11.78
N GLN A 44 -23.13 2.09 -11.76
CA GLN A 44 -24.15 2.44 -12.75
C GLN A 44 -24.58 3.90 -12.64
N THR A 45 -24.51 4.50 -11.43
CA THR A 45 -24.87 5.89 -11.22
C THR A 45 -23.91 6.80 -12.02
N GLY A 46 -24.49 7.57 -12.95
CA GLY A 46 -23.73 8.47 -13.83
C GLY A 46 -23.14 7.80 -15.09
N ASN A 47 -23.23 6.48 -15.24
CA ASN A 47 -22.85 5.81 -16.50
C ASN A 47 -24.09 5.63 -17.39
N PRO A 48 -24.12 6.21 -18.61
CA PRO A 48 -25.26 6.10 -19.53
C PRO A 48 -25.39 4.71 -20.15
N ARG A 49 -24.34 3.88 -20.11
CA ARG A 49 -24.34 2.51 -20.63
C ARG A 49 -24.71 1.53 -19.53
N LYS A 50 -25.35 0.43 -19.91
CA LYS A 50 -25.68 -0.64 -18.96
C LYS A 50 -24.41 -1.34 -18.52
N LEU A 51 -24.18 -1.39 -17.20
CA LEU A 51 -23.07 -2.15 -16.61
C LEU A 51 -23.53 -3.55 -16.21
N VAL A 52 -22.66 -4.53 -16.40
CA VAL A 52 -22.89 -5.94 -16.06
C VAL A 52 -21.65 -6.53 -15.41
N ILE A 53 -21.80 -7.24 -14.31
CA ILE A 53 -20.74 -8.09 -13.76
C ILE A 53 -20.60 -9.29 -14.70
N SER A 54 -19.49 -9.34 -15.43
CA SER A 54 -19.21 -10.47 -16.35
C SER A 54 -18.58 -11.65 -15.63
N HIS A 55 -17.81 -11.39 -14.59
CA HIS A 55 -17.14 -12.40 -13.78
C HIS A 55 -16.76 -11.85 -12.40
N TYR A 56 -16.53 -12.75 -11.44
CA TYR A 56 -15.91 -12.43 -10.15
C TYR A 56 -15.09 -13.62 -9.64
N VAL A 57 -14.05 -13.34 -8.87
CA VAL A 57 -13.15 -14.32 -8.24
C VAL A 57 -13.08 -14.05 -6.75
N ALA A 58 -13.54 -15.00 -5.94
CA ALA A 58 -13.43 -14.93 -4.49
C ALA A 58 -12.00 -15.21 -4.03
N THR A 59 -11.54 -14.48 -3.03
CA THR A 59 -10.18 -14.64 -2.48
C THR A 59 -10.10 -14.19 -1.02
N ASP A 60 -9.17 -14.74 -0.26
CA ASP A 60 -8.89 -14.33 1.12
C ASP A 60 -7.90 -13.15 1.21
N CYS A 61 -7.32 -12.71 0.09
CA CYS A 61 -6.32 -11.66 0.00
C CYS A 61 -6.66 -10.64 -1.10
N VAL A 62 -7.89 -10.10 -1.08
CA VAL A 62 -8.45 -9.31 -2.18
C VAL A 62 -7.58 -8.11 -2.59
N ASN A 63 -6.97 -7.40 -1.61
CA ASN A 63 -6.13 -6.25 -1.92
C ASN A 63 -4.82 -6.65 -2.64
N ALA A 64 -4.24 -7.81 -2.29
CA ALA A 64 -3.06 -8.31 -2.98
C ALA A 64 -3.38 -8.72 -4.40
N VAL A 65 -4.46 -9.49 -4.61
CA VAL A 65 -4.90 -9.91 -5.95
C VAL A 65 -5.15 -8.70 -6.86
N GLU A 66 -5.90 -7.69 -6.37
CA GLU A 66 -6.15 -6.46 -7.14
C GLU A 66 -4.84 -5.74 -7.51
N THR A 67 -3.89 -5.67 -6.57
CA THR A 67 -2.59 -5.03 -6.82
C THR A 67 -1.87 -5.67 -8.00
N TYR A 68 -1.80 -7.01 -8.03
CA TYR A 68 -1.16 -7.74 -9.13
C TYR A 68 -1.91 -7.60 -10.44
N MET A 69 -3.25 -7.65 -10.41
CA MET A 69 -4.08 -7.43 -11.59
C MET A 69 -3.83 -6.06 -12.21
N HIS A 70 -3.89 -5.02 -11.40
CA HIS A 70 -3.67 -3.65 -11.86
C HIS A 70 -2.26 -3.41 -12.39
N ARG A 71 -1.23 -4.04 -11.79
CA ARG A 71 0.14 -3.94 -12.28
C ARG A 71 0.33 -4.66 -13.61
N LYS A 72 -0.12 -5.92 -13.72
CA LYS A 72 0.04 -6.71 -14.95
C LYS A 72 -0.56 -6.03 -16.17
N TYR A 73 -1.73 -5.42 -15.99
CA TYR A 73 -2.48 -4.80 -17.08
C TYR A 73 -2.35 -3.27 -17.11
N ALA A 74 -1.36 -2.69 -16.42
CA ALA A 74 -1.18 -1.23 -16.31
C ALA A 74 -1.13 -0.52 -17.66
N LYS A 75 -0.47 -1.12 -18.68
CA LYS A 75 -0.36 -0.58 -20.04
C LYS A 75 -1.67 -0.54 -20.82
N LEU A 76 -2.69 -1.29 -20.37
CA LEU A 76 -4.02 -1.37 -20.97
C LEU A 76 -5.06 -0.55 -20.18
N ARG A 77 -4.57 0.17 -19.15
CA ARG A 77 -5.41 0.96 -18.27
C ARG A 77 -5.87 2.23 -18.95
N GLY A 78 -7.18 2.43 -18.94
CA GLY A 78 -7.81 3.69 -19.30
C GLY A 78 -8.09 4.58 -18.10
N LEU A 79 -9.21 5.26 -18.08
CA LEU A 79 -9.62 6.11 -16.99
C LEU A 79 -9.92 5.30 -15.72
N GLY A 80 -9.33 5.67 -14.60
CA GLY A 80 -9.56 5.02 -13.31
C GLY A 80 -9.11 3.56 -13.29
N GLU A 81 -10.05 2.64 -13.11
CA GLU A 81 -9.83 1.19 -13.02
C GLU A 81 -10.43 0.43 -14.23
N TRP A 82 -10.61 1.14 -15.34
CA TRP A 82 -11.07 0.58 -16.60
C TRP A 82 -9.86 0.16 -17.45
N PHE A 83 -9.94 -1.04 -18.03
CA PHE A 83 -8.89 -1.64 -18.85
C PHE A 83 -9.47 -2.02 -20.20
N ARG A 84 -8.67 -1.88 -21.25
CA ARG A 84 -9.08 -2.26 -22.60
C ARG A 84 -8.70 -3.72 -22.86
N PHE A 85 -9.71 -4.60 -22.89
CA PHE A 85 -9.56 -6.02 -23.15
C PHE A 85 -10.42 -6.44 -24.36
N ASP A 86 -9.84 -7.26 -25.22
CA ASP A 86 -10.63 -8.13 -26.10
C ASP A 86 -11.05 -9.38 -25.32
N GLU A 87 -11.85 -10.25 -25.94
CA GLU A 87 -12.39 -11.44 -25.27
C GLU A 87 -11.30 -12.44 -24.86
N ALA A 88 -10.25 -12.58 -25.69
CA ALA A 88 -9.13 -13.49 -25.40
C ALA A 88 -8.31 -13.00 -24.21
N LEU A 89 -7.99 -11.71 -24.19
CA LEU A 89 -7.25 -11.08 -23.11
C LEU A 89 -8.05 -11.01 -21.80
N LEU A 90 -9.38 -10.82 -21.90
CA LEU A 90 -10.26 -10.90 -20.73
C LEU A 90 -10.24 -12.31 -20.12
N ALA A 91 -10.32 -13.36 -20.94
CA ALA A 91 -10.23 -14.73 -20.46
C ALA A 91 -8.87 -15.02 -19.81
N GLU A 92 -7.77 -14.51 -20.39
CA GLU A 92 -6.44 -14.57 -19.76
C GLU A 92 -6.42 -13.85 -18.41
N ALA A 93 -7.01 -12.65 -18.32
CA ALA A 93 -7.04 -11.86 -17.11
C ALA A 93 -7.83 -12.54 -15.98
N ILE A 94 -8.94 -13.18 -16.31
CA ILE A 94 -9.73 -13.98 -15.37
C ILE A 94 -8.90 -15.17 -14.86
N GLY A 95 -8.31 -15.94 -15.76
CA GLY A 95 -7.45 -17.08 -15.39
C GLY A 95 -6.24 -16.68 -14.54
N PHE A 96 -5.61 -15.53 -14.83
CA PHE A 96 -4.56 -14.97 -14.01
C PHE A 96 -5.06 -14.56 -12.62
N CYS A 97 -6.23 -13.95 -12.52
CA CYS A 97 -6.86 -13.62 -11.25
C CYS A 97 -7.11 -14.86 -10.38
N GLU A 98 -7.61 -15.95 -10.97
CA GLU A 98 -7.84 -17.24 -10.29
C GLU A 98 -6.52 -17.85 -9.79
N GLN A 99 -5.45 -17.80 -10.60
CA GLN A 99 -4.12 -18.25 -10.20
C GLN A 99 -3.58 -17.46 -9.01
N LEU A 100 -3.74 -16.13 -9.01
CA LEU A 100 -3.36 -15.29 -7.89
C LEU A 100 -4.17 -15.61 -6.63
N ALA A 101 -5.49 -15.77 -6.76
CA ALA A 101 -6.34 -16.16 -5.64
C ALA A 101 -5.88 -17.48 -5.01
N SER A 102 -5.57 -18.48 -5.82
CA SER A 102 -5.02 -19.76 -5.37
C SER A 102 -3.65 -19.62 -4.71
N ARG A 103 -2.75 -18.85 -5.31
CA ARG A 103 -1.42 -18.56 -4.74
C ARG A 103 -1.55 -17.94 -3.35
N PHE A 104 -2.32 -16.87 -3.20
CA PHE A 104 -2.46 -16.16 -1.93
C PHE A 104 -3.26 -16.94 -0.88
N ALA A 105 -4.15 -17.84 -1.28
CA ALA A 105 -4.80 -18.78 -0.35
C ALA A 105 -3.76 -19.65 0.39
N GLY A 106 -2.67 -20.04 -0.28
CA GLY A 106 -1.54 -20.76 0.33
C GLY A 106 -0.79 -19.96 1.41
N GLU A 107 -0.83 -18.63 1.34
CA GLU A 107 -0.12 -17.75 2.28
C GLU A 107 -0.94 -17.39 3.55
N VAL A 108 -2.25 -17.61 3.53
CA VAL A 108 -3.17 -17.19 4.61
C VAL A 108 -2.76 -17.74 5.97
N ALA A 109 -2.44 -19.03 6.05
CA ALA A 109 -2.08 -19.67 7.32
C ALA A 109 -0.81 -19.05 7.93
N VAL A 110 0.19 -18.75 7.12
CA VAL A 110 1.46 -18.12 7.55
C VAL A 110 1.21 -16.70 8.00
N LEU A 111 0.41 -15.95 7.26
CA LEU A 111 0.05 -14.56 7.59
C LEU A 111 -0.69 -14.48 8.93
N GLU A 112 -1.67 -15.35 9.17
CA GLU A 112 -2.43 -15.38 10.42
C GLU A 112 -1.55 -15.85 11.60
N LEU A 113 -0.72 -16.88 11.40
CA LEU A 113 0.21 -17.35 12.43
C LEU A 113 1.23 -16.26 12.79
N SER A 114 1.74 -15.51 11.82
CA SER A 114 2.66 -14.40 12.08
C SER A 114 2.04 -13.29 12.93
N LYS A 115 0.73 -13.04 12.78
CA LYS A 115 -0.02 -12.09 13.63
C LYS A 115 -0.18 -12.61 15.05
N THR A 116 -0.55 -13.89 15.21
CA THR A 116 -0.68 -14.52 16.53
C THR A 116 0.64 -14.49 17.30
N LEU A 117 1.76 -14.79 16.62
CA LEU A 117 3.09 -14.74 17.22
C LEU A 117 3.48 -13.34 17.67
N LYS A 118 3.00 -12.29 17.01
CA LYS A 118 3.24 -10.90 17.41
C LYS A 118 2.71 -10.59 18.82
N ASP A 119 1.64 -11.26 19.22
CA ASP A 119 0.97 -11.07 20.51
C ASP A 119 1.45 -12.07 21.59
N SER A 120 2.56 -12.79 21.32
CA SER A 120 3.22 -13.68 22.26
C SER A 120 4.59 -13.13 22.67
N THR A 121 4.99 -13.33 23.94
CA THR A 121 6.33 -12.99 24.42
C THR A 121 7.37 -13.94 23.82
N SER A 122 8.59 -13.43 23.61
CA SER A 122 9.70 -14.27 23.17
C SER A 122 10.49 -14.87 24.35
N ASP A 123 11.20 -15.96 24.08
CA ASP A 123 11.87 -16.82 25.08
C ASP A 123 13.33 -16.41 25.39
N GLY A 124 13.84 -15.39 24.71
CA GLY A 124 15.23 -14.92 24.86
C GLY A 124 16.26 -15.69 24.03
N ILE A 125 15.84 -16.68 23.26
CA ILE A 125 16.73 -17.51 22.44
C ILE A 125 16.90 -16.88 21.04
N VAL A 126 18.07 -17.03 20.44
CA VAL A 126 18.32 -16.74 19.02
C VAL A 126 18.63 -18.06 18.33
N VAL A 127 17.91 -18.34 17.23
CA VAL A 127 18.05 -19.60 16.51
C VAL A 127 18.99 -19.47 15.31
N GLU A 128 19.61 -20.59 14.90
CA GLU A 128 20.41 -20.61 13.70
C GLU A 128 19.55 -20.59 12.43
N PRO A 129 20.02 -19.99 11.33
CA PRO A 129 19.25 -19.85 10.11
C PRO A 129 19.13 -21.17 9.35
N SER A 130 17.91 -21.59 9.06
CA SER A 130 17.62 -22.64 8.09
C SER A 130 17.82 -22.14 6.65
N ASP A 131 17.94 -23.06 5.69
CA ASP A 131 18.01 -22.67 4.28
C ASP A 131 16.71 -22.01 3.80
N GLU A 132 15.58 -22.42 4.34
CA GLU A 132 14.29 -21.75 4.11
C GLU A 132 14.31 -20.31 4.62
N ALA A 133 14.83 -20.04 5.82
CA ALA A 133 14.96 -18.69 6.37
C ALA A 133 15.85 -17.80 5.50
N LYS A 134 16.96 -18.35 4.97
CA LYS A 134 17.84 -17.63 4.03
C LYS A 134 17.12 -17.28 2.73
N GLN A 135 16.33 -18.21 2.17
CA GLN A 135 15.54 -17.96 0.95
C GLN A 135 14.50 -16.86 1.16
N TRP A 136 13.76 -16.88 2.29
CA TRP A 136 12.79 -15.85 2.60
C TRP A 136 13.46 -14.50 2.89
N PHE A 137 14.62 -14.50 3.51
CA PHE A 137 15.41 -13.28 3.72
C PHE A 137 15.88 -12.69 2.39
N SER A 138 16.35 -13.50 1.44
CA SER A 138 16.68 -13.05 0.09
C SER A 138 15.50 -12.39 -0.60
N LYS A 139 14.31 -12.99 -0.55
CA LYS A 139 13.08 -12.37 -1.09
C LYS A 139 12.73 -11.05 -0.40
N TYR A 140 12.91 -10.99 0.93
CA TYR A 140 12.71 -9.76 1.69
C TYR A 140 13.66 -8.64 1.25
N VAL A 141 14.94 -8.98 1.01
CA VAL A 141 15.98 -8.04 0.54
C VAL A 141 15.62 -7.52 -0.85
N VAL A 142 15.35 -8.42 -1.82
CA VAL A 142 14.96 -8.04 -3.19
C VAL A 142 13.77 -7.10 -3.20
N SER A 143 12.70 -7.45 -2.49
CA SER A 143 11.50 -6.62 -2.43
C SER A 143 11.75 -5.27 -1.77
N SER A 144 12.60 -5.24 -0.72
CA SER A 144 12.96 -3.98 -0.04
C SER A 144 13.84 -3.08 -0.91
N SER A 145 14.75 -3.65 -1.68
CA SER A 145 15.57 -2.91 -2.65
C SER A 145 14.71 -2.36 -3.79
N LEU A 146 13.78 -3.15 -4.31
CA LEU A 146 12.85 -2.69 -5.34
C LEU A 146 11.97 -1.53 -4.85
N ILE A 147 11.45 -1.60 -3.62
CA ILE A 147 10.70 -0.49 -3.01
C ILE A 147 11.58 0.75 -2.94
N HIS A 148 12.83 0.61 -2.48
CA HIS A 148 13.76 1.74 -2.38
C HIS A 148 14.03 2.40 -3.74
N GLU A 149 14.23 1.61 -4.79
CA GLU A 149 14.38 2.14 -6.16
C GLU A 149 13.10 2.85 -6.65
N CYS A 150 11.93 2.29 -6.34
CA CYS A 150 10.67 2.96 -6.64
C CYS A 150 10.56 4.30 -5.90
N ASP A 151 10.93 4.35 -4.62
CA ASP A 151 10.91 5.58 -3.82
C ASP A 151 11.87 6.64 -4.39
N ASN A 152 13.04 6.24 -4.90
CA ASN A 152 13.99 7.13 -5.54
C ASN A 152 13.40 7.74 -6.83
N LEU A 153 12.79 6.94 -7.70
CA LEU A 153 12.15 7.41 -8.92
C LEU A 153 10.94 8.31 -8.61
N GLU A 154 10.18 7.98 -7.57
CA GLU A 154 9.08 8.81 -7.09
C GLU A 154 9.58 10.18 -6.61
N ALA A 155 10.68 10.22 -5.84
CA ALA A 155 11.29 11.46 -5.41
C ALA A 155 11.76 12.33 -6.59
N MET A 156 12.31 11.74 -7.65
CA MET A 156 12.64 12.45 -8.89
C MET A 156 11.40 13.05 -9.57
N TYR A 157 10.27 12.32 -9.59
CA TYR A 157 9.01 12.82 -10.13
C TYR A 157 8.47 14.01 -9.32
N GLU A 158 8.54 13.93 -7.98
CA GLU A 158 8.16 15.03 -7.08
C GLU A 158 9.04 16.27 -7.27
N GLU A 159 10.34 16.07 -7.46
CA GLU A 159 11.26 17.18 -7.76
C GLU A 159 10.86 17.90 -9.04
N LEU A 160 10.56 17.14 -10.12
CA LEU A 160 10.14 17.70 -11.39
C LEU A 160 8.83 18.51 -11.28
N ILE A 161 7.87 18.04 -10.43
CA ILE A 161 6.66 18.82 -10.16
C ILE A 161 7.01 20.15 -9.50
N ARG A 162 7.90 20.16 -8.51
CA ARG A 162 8.34 21.39 -7.84
C ARG A 162 9.05 22.34 -8.79
N GLU A 163 9.92 21.83 -9.66
CA GLU A 163 10.60 22.64 -10.68
C GLU A 163 9.62 23.28 -11.65
N ALA A 164 8.60 22.52 -12.11
CA ALA A 164 7.55 23.04 -12.97
C ALA A 164 6.72 24.15 -12.28
N GLU A 165 6.34 23.94 -11.02
CA GLU A 165 5.61 24.93 -10.22
C GLU A 165 6.43 26.23 -10.04
N LEU A 166 7.72 26.11 -9.75
CA LEU A 166 8.63 27.25 -9.63
C LEU A 166 8.82 28.00 -10.95
N ALA A 167 8.76 27.30 -12.07
CA ALA A 167 8.79 27.88 -13.42
C ALA A 167 7.44 28.51 -13.84
N GLY A 168 6.39 28.37 -13.02
CA GLY A 168 5.04 28.87 -13.31
C GLY A 168 4.28 28.01 -14.33
N GLU A 169 4.68 26.76 -14.54
CA GLU A 169 4.01 25.82 -15.42
C GLU A 169 2.78 25.18 -14.73
N ASP A 170 1.78 24.78 -15.51
CA ASP A 170 0.57 24.12 -14.98
C ASP A 170 0.85 22.67 -14.60
N THR A 171 0.82 22.37 -13.30
CA THR A 171 1.00 21.03 -12.74
C THR A 171 -0.31 20.42 -12.22
N SER A 172 -1.45 21.08 -12.42
CA SER A 172 -2.76 20.67 -11.85
C SER A 172 -3.21 19.26 -12.21
N ARG A 173 -2.70 18.71 -13.31
CA ARG A 173 -2.94 17.31 -13.74
C ARG A 173 -2.05 16.28 -13.05
N ASN A 174 -1.02 16.71 -12.34
CA ASN A 174 0.01 15.86 -11.75
C ASN A 174 -0.05 15.85 -10.23
N ALA A 175 -0.40 16.97 -9.63
CA ALA A 175 -0.52 17.11 -8.18
C ALA A 175 -1.55 18.15 -7.78
N THR A 176 -2.20 17.92 -6.65
CA THR A 176 -3.10 18.90 -6.02
C THR A 176 -2.63 19.15 -4.61
N ASN A 177 -2.35 20.40 -4.27
CA ASN A 177 -2.02 20.79 -2.90
C ASN A 177 -3.31 20.78 -2.06
N ARG A 178 -3.30 20.02 -0.98
CA ARG A 178 -4.38 19.99 0.00
C ARG A 178 -3.87 20.52 1.31
N THR A 179 -4.63 21.46 1.86
CA THR A 179 -4.44 21.99 3.19
C THR A 179 -5.47 21.34 4.11
N ALA A 180 -5.01 20.71 5.19
CA ALA A 180 -5.86 20.12 6.20
C ALA A 180 -5.50 20.66 7.58
N GLU A 181 -6.52 21.01 8.35
CA GLU A 181 -6.32 21.33 9.76
C GLU A 181 -6.33 20.02 10.57
N ARG A 182 -5.29 19.83 11.38
CA ARG A 182 -5.21 18.71 12.33
C ARG A 182 -5.12 19.24 13.73
N SER A 183 -6.02 18.78 14.58
CA SER A 183 -5.99 19.05 16.00
C SER A 183 -5.03 18.07 16.70
N GLU A 184 -4.08 18.59 17.45
CA GLU A 184 -3.11 17.82 18.23
C GLU A 184 -3.23 18.23 19.69
N PHE A 185 -3.30 17.25 20.59
CA PHE A 185 -3.26 17.49 22.03
C PHE A 185 -1.83 17.30 22.54
N LYS A 186 -1.28 18.35 23.18
CA LYS A 186 0.08 18.38 23.71
C LYS A 186 0.16 17.67 25.07
N GLU A 187 0.08 16.34 25.03
CA GLU A 187 -0.03 15.50 26.22
C GLU A 187 1.17 15.65 27.20
N LYS A 188 2.38 15.82 26.68
CA LYS A 188 3.57 15.99 27.51
C LYS A 188 3.50 17.29 28.32
N GLU A 189 3.16 18.40 27.66
CA GLU A 189 3.02 19.72 28.31
C GLU A 189 1.86 19.72 29.30
N PHE A 190 0.73 19.07 28.96
CA PHE A 190 -0.40 18.88 29.85
C PHE A 190 0.00 18.10 31.11
N LYS A 191 0.74 17.00 30.98
CA LYS A 191 1.22 16.19 32.10
C LYS A 191 2.16 16.99 33.02
N GLU A 192 3.02 17.83 32.47
CA GLU A 192 3.92 18.69 33.23
C GLU A 192 3.16 19.73 34.05
N LYS A 193 2.09 20.30 33.51
CA LYS A 193 1.30 21.35 34.18
C LYS A 193 0.20 20.80 35.09
N TYR A 194 -0.50 19.75 34.65
CA TYR A 194 -1.66 19.15 35.31
C TYR A 194 -1.46 17.68 35.65
N GLY A 195 -0.35 17.36 36.33
CA GLY A 195 0.08 15.97 36.63
C GLY A 195 -0.96 15.16 37.40
N GLU A 196 -1.70 15.79 38.33
CA GLU A 196 -2.79 15.10 39.08
C GLU A 196 -3.96 14.74 38.16
N LEU A 197 -4.39 15.64 37.28
CA LEU A 197 -5.43 15.36 36.30
C LEU A 197 -4.97 14.32 35.30
N TRP A 198 -3.71 14.42 34.85
CA TRP A 198 -3.16 13.38 33.96
C TRP A 198 -3.20 12.01 34.64
N THR A 199 -2.78 11.89 35.88
CA THR A 199 -2.81 10.64 36.64
C THR A 199 -4.23 10.09 36.83
N LYS A 200 -5.19 10.98 37.09
CA LYS A 200 -6.61 10.61 37.26
C LYS A 200 -7.24 10.04 35.98
N TYR A 201 -6.87 10.55 34.81
CA TYR A 201 -7.42 10.13 33.52
C TYR A 201 -6.49 9.22 32.70
N ALA A 202 -5.28 8.94 33.20
CA ALA A 202 -4.36 8.00 32.58
C ALA A 202 -4.81 6.56 32.83
N GLN A 203 -4.95 5.80 31.77
CA GLN A 203 -5.23 4.38 31.80
C GLN A 203 -3.96 3.60 31.49
N SER A 204 -3.62 2.61 32.30
CA SER A 204 -2.52 1.70 32.01
C SER A 204 -3.01 0.61 31.04
N VAL A 205 -2.28 0.45 29.95
CA VAL A 205 -2.51 -0.62 28.97
C VAL A 205 -1.24 -1.45 28.87
N THR A 206 -1.33 -2.71 29.24
CA THR A 206 -0.24 -3.67 29.06
C THR A 206 -0.48 -4.43 27.75
N THR A 207 0.49 -4.33 26.84
CA THR A 207 0.47 -5.03 25.55
C THR A 207 1.81 -5.72 25.33
N ILE A 208 1.78 -6.82 24.58
CA ILE A 208 3.01 -7.40 24.06
C ILE A 208 3.45 -6.56 22.88
N SER A 209 4.68 -6.11 22.86
CA SER A 209 5.23 -5.34 21.75
C SER A 209 6.63 -5.81 21.37
N GLY A 210 6.88 -5.87 20.08
CA GLY A 210 8.19 -6.16 19.53
C GLY A 210 8.25 -5.71 18.08
N ARG A 211 9.33 -5.03 17.75
CA ARG A 211 9.58 -4.60 16.37
C ARG A 211 10.39 -5.69 15.66
N PHE A 212 9.91 -6.15 14.51
CA PHE A 212 10.70 -6.96 13.60
C PHE A 212 11.78 -6.08 12.97
N MET A 213 13.03 -6.49 13.13
CA MET A 213 14.20 -5.80 12.62
C MET A 213 15.02 -6.77 11.78
N PRO A 214 14.95 -6.68 10.45
CA PRO A 214 15.82 -7.47 9.59
C PRO A 214 17.27 -7.06 9.81
N GLU A 215 18.21 -7.98 9.53
CA GLU A 215 19.63 -7.65 9.49
C GLU A 215 19.88 -6.55 8.45
N LYS A 216 20.88 -5.74 8.70
CA LYS A 216 21.24 -4.63 7.80
C LYS A 216 21.76 -5.16 6.46
N PHE A 217 21.28 -4.61 5.39
CA PHE A 217 21.73 -4.86 4.03
C PHE A 217 21.73 -3.53 3.25
N ASP A 218 22.56 -3.47 2.22
CA ASP A 218 22.57 -2.32 1.32
C ASP A 218 21.36 -2.42 0.38
N LYS A 219 20.47 -1.43 0.48
CA LYS A 219 19.29 -1.34 -0.39
C LYS A 219 19.62 -0.81 -1.79
N GLY A 220 20.76 -0.14 -1.92
CA GLY A 220 21.28 0.38 -3.18
C GLY A 220 22.11 -0.64 -3.97
N ASP A 221 22.29 -1.86 -3.45
CA ASP A 221 22.96 -2.95 -4.19
C ASP A 221 21.98 -3.51 -5.24
N ASN A 222 22.10 -2.93 -6.43
CA ASN A 222 21.15 -3.08 -7.53
C ASN A 222 21.27 -4.38 -8.30
N GLU A 223 22.23 -5.25 -7.99
CA GLU A 223 22.40 -6.52 -8.73
C GLU A 223 21.11 -7.34 -8.72
N MET A 224 20.41 -7.42 -7.56
CA MET A 224 19.16 -8.18 -7.44
C MET A 224 17.97 -7.54 -8.17
N VAL A 225 17.95 -6.22 -8.31
CA VAL A 225 16.89 -5.49 -9.01
C VAL A 225 17.17 -5.49 -10.52
N SER A 226 18.44 -5.60 -10.91
CA SER A 226 18.86 -5.70 -12.31
C SER A 226 18.38 -6.99 -13.00
N ASP A 227 18.00 -8.01 -12.23
CA ASP A 227 17.40 -9.25 -12.74
C ASP A 227 15.88 -9.13 -13.02
N LEU A 228 15.28 -7.94 -12.85
CA LEU A 228 13.88 -7.66 -13.13
C LEU A 228 13.74 -6.85 -14.43
N PRO A 229 13.67 -7.50 -15.61
CA PRO A 229 13.77 -6.82 -16.92
C PRO A 229 12.67 -5.77 -17.12
N ASP A 230 11.46 -6.02 -16.65
CA ASP A 230 10.35 -5.07 -16.75
C ASP A 230 10.61 -3.80 -15.94
N PHE A 231 11.16 -3.94 -14.73
CA PHE A 231 11.50 -2.78 -13.89
C PHE A 231 12.70 -2.02 -14.45
N VAL A 232 13.73 -2.72 -14.92
CA VAL A 232 14.89 -2.08 -15.57
C VAL A 232 14.43 -1.26 -16.77
N SER A 233 13.57 -1.82 -17.63
CA SER A 233 12.99 -1.11 -18.77
C SER A 233 12.21 0.14 -18.34
N LEU A 234 11.45 0.06 -17.25
CA LEU A 234 10.71 1.21 -16.70
C LEU A 234 11.68 2.29 -16.20
N ARG A 235 12.68 1.91 -15.41
CA ARG A 235 13.71 2.82 -14.87
C ARG A 235 14.46 3.54 -15.98
N ASP A 236 14.84 2.82 -17.03
CA ASP A 236 15.60 3.39 -18.15
C ASP A 236 14.73 4.41 -18.93
N ARG A 237 13.46 4.08 -19.22
CA ARG A 237 12.51 5.00 -19.83
C ARG A 237 12.30 6.25 -18.96
N PHE A 238 12.11 6.06 -17.67
CA PHE A 238 11.93 7.14 -16.71
C PHE A 238 13.15 8.08 -16.71
N SER A 239 14.36 7.53 -16.60
CA SER A 239 15.60 8.28 -16.58
C SER A 239 15.86 9.02 -17.91
N GLN A 240 15.52 8.41 -19.04
CA GLN A 240 15.64 9.04 -20.35
C GLN A 240 14.74 10.28 -20.47
N ILE A 241 13.48 10.17 -20.06
CA ILE A 241 12.53 11.30 -20.09
C ILE A 241 12.96 12.39 -19.10
N PHE A 242 13.32 12.00 -17.87
CA PHE A 242 13.73 12.93 -16.82
C PHE A 242 14.94 13.78 -17.24
N ASN A 243 15.94 13.17 -17.87
CA ASN A 243 17.15 13.83 -18.35
C ASN A 243 17.01 14.47 -19.73
N GLY A 244 15.83 14.41 -20.37
CA GLY A 244 15.55 15.06 -21.64
C GLY A 244 15.63 16.60 -21.56
N THR A 245 15.57 17.26 -22.70
CA THR A 245 15.67 18.73 -22.83
C THR A 245 14.32 19.44 -22.91
N GLU A 246 13.22 18.70 -22.83
CA GLU A 246 11.86 19.21 -22.89
C GLU A 246 11.53 20.07 -21.66
N GLN A 247 10.50 20.89 -21.76
CA GLN A 247 9.94 21.63 -20.62
C GLN A 247 9.43 20.67 -19.53
N HIS A 248 9.39 21.11 -18.27
CA HIS A 248 9.00 20.28 -17.13
C HIS A 248 7.59 19.71 -17.30
N SER A 249 6.62 20.52 -17.71
CA SER A 249 5.24 20.08 -17.97
C SER A 249 5.15 18.98 -19.03
N SER A 250 5.96 19.07 -20.11
CA SER A 250 6.04 18.03 -21.14
C SER A 250 6.64 16.74 -20.61
N LYS A 251 7.71 16.83 -19.80
CA LYS A 251 8.29 15.66 -19.12
C LYS A 251 7.30 14.99 -18.18
N LEU A 252 6.54 15.78 -17.40
CA LEU A 252 5.53 15.28 -16.48
C LEU A 252 4.42 14.51 -17.21
N GLU A 253 3.96 14.99 -18.36
CA GLU A 253 2.97 14.28 -19.16
C GLU A 253 3.53 12.95 -19.71
N LEU A 254 4.76 12.93 -20.20
CA LEU A 254 5.43 11.71 -20.66
C LEU A 254 5.69 10.70 -19.52
N LEU A 255 6.03 11.19 -18.32
CA LEU A 255 6.31 10.34 -17.15
C LEU A 255 5.04 9.80 -16.50
N LYS A 256 3.87 10.33 -16.77
CA LYS A 256 2.60 9.94 -16.15
C LYS A 256 2.36 8.41 -16.19
N ASN A 257 2.55 7.81 -17.36
CA ASN A 257 2.38 6.36 -17.52
C ASN A 257 3.49 5.56 -16.80
N CYS A 258 4.73 6.06 -16.87
CA CYS A 258 5.84 5.46 -16.11
C CYS A 258 5.57 5.50 -14.59
N TYR A 259 5.02 6.61 -14.11
CA TYR A 259 4.65 6.76 -12.70
C TYR A 259 3.56 5.77 -12.26
N LEU A 260 2.55 5.52 -13.11
CA LEU A 260 1.54 4.50 -12.81
C LEU A 260 2.13 3.08 -12.75
N GLU A 261 3.00 2.75 -13.70
CA GLU A 261 3.72 1.47 -13.67
C GLU A 261 4.59 1.36 -12.42
N LEU A 262 5.29 2.45 -12.04
CA LEU A 262 6.11 2.55 -10.83
C LEU A 262 5.32 2.26 -9.55
N LEU A 263 4.16 2.88 -9.41
CA LEU A 263 3.26 2.61 -8.27
C LEU A 263 2.81 1.15 -8.22
N GLY A 264 2.63 0.52 -9.38
CA GLY A 264 2.32 -0.90 -9.49
C GLY A 264 3.46 -1.77 -8.94
N PHE A 265 4.70 -1.51 -9.35
CA PHE A 265 5.89 -2.21 -8.85
C PHE A 265 6.08 -2.04 -7.35
N SER A 266 5.98 -0.80 -6.84
CA SER A 266 6.12 -0.52 -5.41
C SER A 266 5.09 -1.27 -4.55
N LYS A 267 3.83 -1.30 -4.98
CA LYS A 267 2.76 -2.03 -4.28
C LYS A 267 2.97 -3.54 -4.30
N GLU A 268 3.33 -4.11 -5.46
CA GLU A 268 3.61 -5.54 -5.60
C GLU A 268 4.82 -5.94 -4.74
N ALA A 269 5.91 -5.18 -4.79
CA ALA A 269 7.07 -5.40 -3.95
C ALA A 269 6.74 -5.30 -2.45
N THR A 270 5.82 -4.41 -2.07
CA THR A 270 5.34 -4.32 -0.69
C THR A 270 4.61 -5.58 -0.26
N VAL A 271 3.75 -6.15 -1.12
CA VAL A 271 3.07 -7.43 -0.84
C VAL A 271 4.09 -8.57 -0.66
N GLU A 272 5.05 -8.71 -1.58
CA GLU A 272 6.09 -9.75 -1.49
C GLU A 272 6.96 -9.61 -0.23
N LYS A 273 7.34 -8.39 0.12
CA LYS A 273 8.08 -8.09 1.35
C LYS A 273 7.31 -8.49 2.60
N GLU A 274 6.01 -8.18 2.66
CA GLU A 274 5.16 -8.51 3.80
C GLU A 274 4.96 -10.03 3.94
N ILE A 275 4.85 -10.76 2.83
CA ILE A 275 4.81 -12.23 2.82
C ILE A 275 6.14 -12.77 3.34
N ALA A 276 7.27 -12.32 2.81
CA ALA A 276 8.58 -12.76 3.26
C ALA A 276 8.81 -12.47 4.75
N GLU A 277 8.40 -11.30 5.23
CA GLU A 277 8.46 -10.96 6.65
C GLU A 277 7.58 -11.90 7.50
N ALA A 278 6.38 -12.27 7.03
CA ALA A 278 5.51 -13.20 7.73
C ALA A 278 6.13 -14.59 7.85
N HIS A 279 6.73 -15.12 6.78
CA HIS A 279 7.48 -16.38 6.81
C HIS A 279 8.66 -16.32 7.77
N LEU A 280 9.46 -15.25 7.74
CA LEU A 280 10.57 -15.07 8.67
C LEU A 280 10.10 -15.01 10.13
N LYS A 281 8.97 -14.36 10.42
CA LYS A 281 8.36 -14.37 11.76
C LYS A 281 7.90 -15.74 12.21
N VAL A 282 7.30 -16.53 11.31
CA VAL A 282 6.88 -17.90 11.60
C VAL A 282 8.09 -18.80 11.85
N LEU A 283 9.14 -18.68 11.05
CA LEU A 283 10.40 -19.42 11.24
C LEU A 283 11.15 -18.99 12.51
N CYS A 284 11.03 -17.73 12.91
CA CYS A 284 11.53 -17.24 14.20
C CYS A 284 10.73 -17.83 15.38
N GLY A 285 9.43 -18.07 15.21
CA GLY A 285 8.56 -18.64 16.22
C GLY A 285 8.53 -17.83 17.52
N THR A 286 8.81 -18.47 18.65
CA THR A 286 8.90 -17.80 19.97
C THR A 286 10.27 -17.20 20.25
N SER A 287 11.25 -17.37 19.37
CA SER A 287 12.62 -16.89 19.57
C SER A 287 12.76 -15.37 19.45
N ASP A 288 13.84 -14.80 20.00
CA ASP A 288 14.20 -13.38 19.92
C ASP A 288 14.72 -12.97 18.53
N GLY A 289 15.05 -13.95 17.67
CA GLY A 289 15.57 -13.70 16.32
C GLY A 289 16.16 -14.93 15.65
N ILE A 290 16.65 -14.72 14.43
CA ILE A 290 17.40 -15.70 13.63
C ILE A 290 18.76 -15.08 13.32
N THR A 291 19.84 -15.80 13.65
CA THR A 291 21.23 -15.33 13.47
C THR A 291 21.48 -14.85 12.04
N GLY A 292 21.99 -13.62 11.87
CA GLY A 292 22.31 -13.04 10.57
C GLY A 292 21.11 -12.76 9.65
N ILE A 293 19.86 -12.90 10.14
CA ILE A 293 18.64 -12.66 9.38
C ILE A 293 17.77 -11.59 10.00
N CYS A 294 17.37 -11.75 11.29
CA CYS A 294 16.50 -10.79 11.93
C CYS A 294 16.57 -10.84 13.46
N LYS A 295 16.13 -9.75 14.09
CA LYS A 295 15.82 -9.66 15.52
C LYS A 295 14.35 -9.37 15.67
N TRP A 296 13.67 -10.09 16.56
CA TRP A 296 12.24 -9.92 16.84
C TRP A 296 11.90 -10.20 18.30
N LYS A 297 12.56 -9.47 19.18
CA LYS A 297 12.31 -9.55 20.62
C LYS A 297 10.92 -8.97 20.94
N ARG A 298 10.10 -9.73 21.63
CA ARG A 298 8.74 -9.38 22.05
C ARG A 298 8.64 -9.51 23.57
N ALA A 299 8.16 -8.44 24.21
CA ALA A 299 8.03 -8.37 25.64
C ALA A 299 6.76 -7.62 26.04
N GLU A 300 6.27 -7.88 27.23
CA GLU A 300 5.22 -7.06 27.82
C GLU A 300 5.71 -5.63 28.03
N LYS A 301 4.90 -4.69 27.61
CA LYS A 301 5.14 -3.26 27.80
C LYS A 301 3.87 -2.61 28.34
N THR A 302 3.97 -2.04 29.53
CA THR A 302 2.91 -1.22 30.09
C THR A 302 3.11 0.22 29.62
N THR A 303 2.11 0.77 28.98
CA THR A 303 2.06 2.18 28.56
C THR A 303 0.87 2.85 29.23
N PHE A 304 0.99 4.14 29.44
CA PHE A 304 -0.13 4.95 29.93
C PHE A 304 -0.70 5.72 28.76
N SER A 305 -2.00 5.67 28.59
CA SER A 305 -2.75 6.42 27.58
C SER A 305 -3.76 7.32 28.28
N LEU A 306 -3.78 8.59 27.92
CA LEU A 306 -4.74 9.55 28.48
C LEU A 306 -6.12 9.32 27.86
N ASP A 307 -7.14 9.13 28.69
CA ASP A 307 -8.54 9.16 28.25
C ASP A 307 -8.96 10.60 27.94
N LYS A 308 -8.62 11.03 26.72
CA LYS A 308 -8.87 12.39 26.24
C LYS A 308 -10.36 12.74 26.20
N LYS A 309 -11.22 11.77 25.93
CA LYS A 309 -12.68 11.99 25.87
C LYS A 309 -13.24 12.32 27.23
N SER A 310 -12.90 11.51 28.23
CA SER A 310 -13.35 11.77 29.61
C SER A 310 -12.70 13.02 30.19
N LEU A 311 -11.45 13.30 29.85
CA LEU A 311 -10.78 14.54 30.25
C LEU A 311 -11.48 15.78 29.65
N GLU A 312 -11.74 15.79 28.36
CA GLU A 312 -12.44 16.88 27.66
C GLU A 312 -13.84 17.11 28.21
N ALA A 313 -14.58 16.03 28.49
CA ALA A 313 -15.94 16.12 29.03
C ALA A 313 -15.99 16.73 30.43
N ASN A 314 -15.01 16.43 31.31
CA ASN A 314 -15.01 16.84 32.70
C ASN A 314 -14.15 18.10 32.99
N HIS A 315 -13.17 18.38 32.13
CA HIS A 315 -12.21 19.49 32.26
C HIS A 315 -11.97 20.17 30.90
N PRO A 316 -13.01 20.73 30.29
CA PRO A 316 -12.94 21.30 28.93
C PRO A 316 -11.96 22.48 28.81
N SER A 317 -11.82 23.28 29.85
CA SER A 317 -10.96 24.47 29.88
C SER A 317 -9.48 24.04 29.81
N GLU A 318 -9.11 23.12 30.69
CA GLU A 318 -7.76 22.57 30.79
C GLU A 318 -7.38 21.76 29.55
N PHE A 319 -8.35 21.03 29.00
CA PHE A 319 -8.14 20.29 27.75
C PHE A 319 -7.87 21.23 26.57
N LYS A 320 -8.70 22.27 26.42
CA LYS A 320 -8.61 23.23 25.32
C LYS A 320 -7.31 24.04 25.34
N GLU A 321 -6.73 24.28 26.50
CA GLU A 321 -5.45 24.98 26.65
C GLU A 321 -4.31 24.26 25.93
N PHE A 322 -4.35 22.92 25.83
CA PHE A 322 -3.32 22.08 25.22
C PHE A 322 -3.73 21.51 23.86
N GLN A 323 -4.90 21.89 23.36
CA GLN A 323 -5.33 21.53 22.02
C GLN A 323 -4.80 22.57 21.03
N VAL A 324 -3.94 22.14 20.11
CA VAL A 324 -3.36 23.00 19.08
C VAL A 324 -3.83 22.54 17.72
N THR A 325 -4.34 23.48 16.94
CA THR A 325 -4.63 23.23 15.52
C THR A 325 -3.39 23.52 14.70
N LYS A 326 -2.93 22.52 13.94
CA LYS A 326 -1.84 22.65 12.98
C LYS A 326 -2.42 22.58 11.58
N THR A 327 -2.06 23.54 10.77
CA THR A 327 -2.28 23.45 9.33
C THR A 327 -1.22 22.53 8.74
N VAL A 328 -1.65 21.43 8.12
CA VAL A 328 -0.78 20.49 7.42
C VAL A 328 -1.05 20.63 5.93
N GLU A 329 -0.05 21.08 5.22
CA GLU A 329 -0.05 21.06 3.77
C GLU A 329 0.41 19.68 3.30
N SER A 330 -0.35 19.06 2.43
CA SER A 330 0.01 17.81 1.79
C SER A 330 -0.22 17.93 0.30
N GLN A 331 0.80 17.57 -0.47
CA GLN A 331 0.65 17.38 -1.90
C GLN A 331 -0.02 16.03 -2.13
N VAL A 332 -1.23 16.03 -2.67
CA VAL A 332 -1.90 14.82 -3.12
C VAL A 332 -1.60 14.69 -4.59
N LYS A 333 -0.76 13.74 -4.92
CA LYS A 333 -0.57 13.34 -6.32
C LYS A 333 -1.93 12.85 -6.84
N GLU A 334 -2.45 13.46 -7.88
CA GLU A 334 -3.66 12.94 -8.49
C GLU A 334 -3.41 11.50 -8.91
N LYS A 335 -4.40 10.63 -8.65
CA LYS A 335 -4.41 9.30 -9.25
C LYS A 335 -4.36 9.54 -10.75
N ALA A 336 -3.21 9.24 -11.34
CA ALA A 336 -3.00 9.51 -12.74
C ALA A 336 -4.17 8.88 -13.52
N GLN A 337 -4.93 9.71 -14.20
CA GLN A 337 -5.96 9.25 -15.12
C GLN A 337 -5.24 8.56 -16.27
N GLY A 338 -5.62 7.34 -16.59
CA GLY A 338 -4.94 6.55 -17.60
C GLY A 338 -4.97 7.19 -19.00
N ALA A 339 -3.98 6.86 -19.78
CA ALA A 339 -3.65 7.48 -21.08
C ALA A 339 -4.54 6.98 -22.25
N LEU A 340 -5.85 6.89 -22.10
CA LEU A 340 -6.74 6.51 -23.22
C LEU A 340 -7.58 7.68 -23.75
N ASP A 341 -7.11 8.92 -23.63
CA ASP A 341 -7.69 10.10 -24.27
C ASP A 341 -6.82 10.56 -25.45
N SER A 342 -6.44 9.65 -26.35
CA SER A 342 -5.93 10.00 -27.68
C SER A 342 -6.43 9.07 -28.75
#